data_195e4f3418687c41ceb645205b431621
#
_entry.id   195e4f3418687c41ceb645205b431621
#
_cell.length_a   1.000
_cell.length_b   1.000
_cell.length_c   1.000
_cell.angle_alpha   90.00
_cell.angle_beta   90.00
_cell.angle_gamma   90.00
#
_symmetry.space_group_name_H-M   'P 1'
#
loop_
_entity.id
_entity.type
_entity.pdbx_description
1 polymer ?
#
loop_
_entity_poly.entity_id
_entity_poly.type
_entity_poly.pdbx_seq_one_letter_code
_entity_poly.pdbx_strand_id
1 'polypeptide(L)'
;LWETGVIRITRHPQYIGQCMWSAAHLAMVGTSFTALAMGLLIGHHAFSCWNGDRRLEAEHGENFLKIKERTSVIPFQAIIEGRQVLPSDYWKEVVRAPIVLIAAGSIGAYFAHPYMQAGAALARSSGLSPGGILDGIFLEIN
;
A
#
# COMPACT_ATOMS: atom_id res chain seq x y z
N LEU A 1 6.26 20.30 -5.14
CA LEU A 1 5.11 19.42 -4.97
C LEU A 1 4.65 18.94 -6.33
N TRP A 2 4.38 17.65 -6.44
CA TRP A 2 4.20 16.95 -7.71
C TRP A 2 2.73 16.59 -7.89
N GLU A 3 2.12 17.04 -8.97
CA GLU A 3 0.76 16.69 -9.37
C GLU A 3 0.86 15.97 -10.73
N THR A 4 1.40 14.76 -10.72
CA THR A 4 1.63 13.95 -11.93
C THR A 4 1.29 12.49 -11.69
N GLY A 5 0.93 11.79 -12.74
CA GLY A 5 0.64 10.36 -12.72
C GLY A 5 -0.52 10.02 -11.78
N VAL A 6 -0.33 9.00 -10.94
CA VAL A 6 -1.38 8.49 -10.05
C VAL A 6 -1.89 9.52 -9.01
N ILE A 7 -1.10 10.57 -8.71
CA ILE A 7 -1.52 11.64 -7.79
C ILE A 7 -2.72 12.42 -8.34
N ARG A 8 -2.89 12.49 -9.66
CA ARG A 8 -4.09 13.09 -10.27
C ARG A 8 -5.36 12.27 -10.00
N ILE A 9 -5.22 10.95 -9.81
CA ILE A 9 -6.35 10.06 -9.52
C ILE A 9 -6.67 10.07 -8.03
N THR A 10 -5.65 9.97 -7.19
CA THR A 10 -5.77 10.02 -5.72
C THR A 10 -4.50 10.61 -5.11
N ARG A 11 -4.67 11.48 -4.12
CA ARG A 11 -3.54 12.08 -3.40
C ARG A 11 -2.77 11.06 -2.55
N HIS A 12 -3.42 9.95 -2.16
CA HIS A 12 -2.85 8.90 -1.31
C HIS A 12 -2.91 7.52 -1.97
N PRO A 13 -2.16 7.28 -3.08
CA PRO A 13 -2.23 6.02 -3.82
C PRO A 13 -1.80 4.81 -2.98
N GLN A 14 -0.85 4.99 -2.06
CA GLN A 14 -0.41 3.93 -1.15
C GLN A 14 -1.52 3.51 -0.19
N TYR A 15 -2.31 4.44 0.33
CA TYR A 15 -3.47 4.14 1.18
C TYR A 15 -4.53 3.33 0.42
N ILE A 16 -4.84 3.74 -0.81
CA ILE A 16 -5.80 3.02 -1.65
C ILE A 16 -5.30 1.61 -1.97
N GLY A 17 -4.01 1.47 -2.34
CA GLY A 17 -3.40 0.16 -2.55
C GLY A 17 -3.47 -0.73 -1.30
N GLN A 18 -3.21 -0.17 -0.12
CA GLN A 18 -3.35 -0.89 1.15
C GLN A 18 -4.79 -1.33 1.43
N CYS A 19 -5.78 -0.47 1.15
CA CYS A 19 -7.20 -0.83 1.30
C CYS A 19 -7.58 -2.00 0.38
N MET A 20 -7.17 -1.93 -0.89
CA MET A 20 -7.44 -3.00 -1.88
C MET A 20 -6.76 -4.32 -1.47
N TRP A 21 -5.50 -4.26 -1.07
CA TRP A 21 -4.75 -5.41 -0.60
C TRP A 21 -5.38 -6.04 0.66
N SER A 22 -5.75 -5.21 1.63
CA SER A 22 -6.40 -5.66 2.87
C SER A 22 -7.76 -6.30 2.60
N ALA A 23 -8.57 -5.71 1.72
CA ALA A 23 -9.87 -6.26 1.33
C ALA A 23 -9.73 -7.63 0.65
N ALA A 24 -8.77 -7.78 -0.27
CA ALA A 24 -8.49 -9.04 -0.95
C ALA A 24 -8.06 -10.13 0.06
N HIS A 25 -7.17 -9.81 0.99
CA HIS A 25 -6.73 -10.76 2.02
C HIS A 25 -7.85 -11.15 2.97
N LEU A 26 -8.68 -10.19 3.38
CA LEU A 26 -9.86 -10.49 4.20
C LEU A 26 -10.83 -11.40 3.46
N ALA A 27 -11.10 -11.17 2.20
CA ALA A 27 -11.97 -12.00 1.38
C ALA A 27 -11.43 -13.43 1.20
N MET A 28 -10.10 -13.58 1.07
CA MET A 28 -9.45 -14.89 0.88
C MET A 28 -9.30 -15.69 2.15
N VAL A 29 -8.97 -15.05 3.28
CA VAL A 29 -8.66 -15.73 4.55
C VAL A 29 -9.87 -15.79 5.48
N GLY A 30 -10.66 -14.72 5.58
CA GLY A 30 -11.96 -14.66 6.23
C GLY A 30 -11.99 -14.91 7.75
N THR A 31 -10.84 -14.80 8.45
CA THR A 31 -10.80 -15.01 9.90
C THR A 31 -10.96 -13.70 10.68
N SER A 32 -11.42 -13.78 11.93
CA SER A 32 -11.51 -12.62 12.82
C SER A 32 -10.15 -11.97 13.07
N PHE A 33 -9.08 -12.77 13.16
CA PHE A 33 -7.71 -12.25 13.26
C PHE A 33 -7.32 -11.44 12.02
N THR A 34 -7.60 -11.96 10.81
CA THR A 34 -7.35 -11.23 9.57
C THR A 34 -8.16 -9.95 9.52
N ALA A 35 -9.43 -9.96 9.92
CA ALA A 35 -10.27 -8.77 9.96
C ALA A 35 -9.68 -7.69 10.89
N LEU A 36 -9.26 -8.06 12.08
CA LEU A 36 -8.62 -7.15 13.03
C LEU A 36 -7.30 -6.61 12.49
N ALA A 37 -6.43 -7.48 11.98
CA ALA A 37 -5.12 -7.08 11.45
C ALA A 37 -5.27 -6.11 10.25
N MET A 38 -6.17 -6.42 9.30
CA MET A 38 -6.42 -5.57 8.13
C MET A 38 -7.08 -4.25 8.54
N GLY A 39 -7.99 -4.25 9.51
CA GLY A 39 -8.59 -3.04 10.07
C GLY A 39 -7.57 -2.12 10.72
N LEU A 40 -6.65 -2.66 11.50
CA LEU A 40 -5.55 -1.90 12.11
C LEU A 40 -4.60 -1.31 11.08
N LEU A 41 -4.26 -2.07 10.03
CA LEU A 41 -3.41 -1.59 8.92
C LEU A 41 -4.10 -0.44 8.16
N ILE A 42 -5.38 -0.57 7.83
CA ILE A 42 -6.14 0.50 7.17
C ILE A 42 -6.21 1.74 8.06
N GLY A 43 -6.50 1.57 9.35
CA GLY A 43 -6.54 2.68 10.31
C GLY A 43 -5.19 3.37 10.45
N HIS A 44 -4.09 2.62 10.52
CA HIS A 44 -2.73 3.16 10.54
C HIS A 44 -2.43 3.99 9.28
N HIS A 45 -2.76 3.48 8.09
CA HIS A 45 -2.54 4.21 6.85
C HIS A 45 -3.44 5.45 6.73
N ALA A 46 -4.69 5.39 7.18
CA ALA A 46 -5.58 6.54 7.23
C ALA A 46 -5.00 7.66 8.13
N PHE A 47 -4.52 7.30 9.32
CA PHE A 47 -3.83 8.22 10.20
C PHE A 47 -2.57 8.80 9.56
N SER A 48 -1.77 7.97 8.87
CA SER A 48 -0.56 8.41 8.17
C SER A 48 -0.87 9.40 7.06
N CYS A 49 -1.97 9.22 6.31
CA CYS A 49 -2.43 10.16 5.29
C CYS A 49 -2.81 11.50 5.90
N TRP A 50 -3.62 11.50 6.96
CA TRP A 50 -4.02 12.69 7.66
C TRP A 50 -2.81 13.46 8.24
N ASN A 51 -1.90 12.75 8.90
CA ASN A 51 -0.70 13.34 9.46
C ASN A 51 0.26 13.83 8.37
N GLY A 52 0.37 13.11 7.27
CA GLY A 52 1.16 13.50 6.09
C GLY A 52 0.65 14.80 5.47
N ASP A 53 -0.66 14.91 5.27
CA ASP A 53 -1.29 16.14 4.76
C ASP A 53 -1.02 17.34 5.68
N ARG A 54 -1.13 17.17 7.00
CA ARG A 54 -0.83 18.22 7.97
C ARG A 54 0.63 18.69 7.91
N ARG A 55 1.56 17.74 7.76
CA ARG A 55 2.98 18.06 7.65
C ARG A 55 3.29 18.80 6.36
N LEU A 56 2.73 18.36 5.24
CA LEU A 56 2.90 19.02 3.94
C LEU A 56 2.28 20.42 3.93
N GLU A 57 1.15 20.61 4.59
CA GLU A 57 0.51 21.92 4.75
C GLU A 57 1.38 22.86 5.60
N ALA A 58 1.95 22.36 6.70
CA ALA A 58 2.85 23.14 7.55
C ALA A 58 4.17 23.52 6.84
N GLU A 59 4.70 22.64 5.99
CA GLU A 59 5.96 22.85 5.29
C GLU A 59 5.80 23.70 4.03
N HIS A 60 4.70 23.53 3.29
CA HIS A 60 4.53 24.12 1.95
C HIS A 60 3.38 25.15 1.85
N GLY A 61 2.57 25.30 2.90
CA GLY A 61 1.50 26.30 2.99
C GLY A 61 0.57 26.31 1.79
N GLU A 62 0.39 27.49 1.21
CA GLU A 62 -0.48 27.76 0.05
C GLU A 62 -0.23 26.83 -1.16
N ASN A 63 1.01 26.42 -1.39
CA ASN A 63 1.34 25.53 -2.51
C ASN A 63 0.74 24.15 -2.33
N PHE A 64 0.70 23.64 -1.10
CA PHE A 64 0.05 22.37 -0.82
C PHE A 64 -1.47 22.50 -0.84
N LEU A 65 -2.02 23.59 -0.30
CA LEU A 65 -3.47 23.84 -0.33
C LEU A 65 -4.03 23.82 -1.76
N LYS A 66 -3.35 24.45 -2.72
CA LYS A 66 -3.74 24.40 -4.14
C LYS A 66 -3.78 23.00 -4.72
N ILE A 67 -2.85 22.12 -4.31
CA ILE A 67 -2.85 20.72 -4.73
C ILE A 67 -3.98 19.97 -4.04
N LYS A 68 -4.21 20.22 -2.76
CA LYS A 68 -5.27 19.61 -1.96
C LYS A 68 -6.66 19.91 -2.53
N GLU A 69 -6.88 21.13 -3.02
CA GLU A 69 -8.13 21.53 -3.68
C GLU A 69 -8.36 20.77 -5.01
N ARG A 70 -7.33 20.58 -5.81
CA ARG A 70 -7.41 19.91 -7.11
C ARG A 70 -7.36 18.41 -7.07
N THR A 71 -6.96 17.81 -5.95
CA THR A 71 -6.84 16.36 -5.77
C THR A 71 -7.80 15.86 -4.71
N SER A 72 -8.02 14.54 -4.65
CA SER A 72 -8.86 13.90 -3.64
C SER A 72 -8.18 12.69 -3.02
N VAL A 73 -8.63 12.29 -1.84
CA VAL A 73 -8.24 11.02 -1.21
C VAL A 73 -8.94 9.86 -1.91
N ILE A 74 -10.23 10.02 -2.18
CA ILE A 74 -11.02 9.02 -2.90
C ILE A 74 -10.63 9.04 -4.38
N PRO A 75 -10.26 7.89 -4.98
CA PRO A 75 -9.86 7.83 -6.38
C PRO A 75 -10.95 8.39 -7.32
N PHE A 76 -10.53 9.14 -8.32
CA PHE A 76 -11.35 9.76 -9.35
C PHE A 76 -12.31 10.85 -8.88
N GLN A 77 -12.52 11.06 -7.59
CA GLN A 77 -13.50 12.03 -7.07
C GLN A 77 -13.22 13.44 -7.60
N ALA A 78 -11.99 13.93 -7.53
CA ALA A 78 -11.65 15.26 -8.01
C ALA A 78 -11.85 15.42 -9.53
N ILE A 79 -11.71 14.33 -10.28
CA ILE A 79 -11.95 14.30 -11.73
C ILE A 79 -13.46 14.39 -12.01
N ILE A 80 -14.27 13.61 -11.29
CA ILE A 80 -15.75 13.60 -11.43
C ILE A 80 -16.31 14.97 -11.05
N GLU A 81 -15.77 15.61 -10.02
CA GLU A 81 -16.16 16.95 -9.57
C GLU A 81 -15.62 18.08 -10.47
N GLY A 82 -14.84 17.76 -11.51
CA GLY A 82 -14.27 18.74 -12.43
C GLY A 82 -13.14 19.59 -11.85
N ARG A 83 -12.64 19.29 -10.65
CA ARG A 83 -11.52 19.99 -9.99
C ARG A 83 -10.17 19.57 -10.58
N GLN A 84 -10.08 18.35 -11.11
CA GLN A 84 -8.88 17.81 -11.74
C GLN A 84 -9.16 17.49 -13.20
N VAL A 85 -8.26 17.94 -14.09
CA VAL A 85 -8.31 17.64 -15.51
C VAL A 85 -7.10 16.80 -15.89
N LEU A 86 -7.34 15.65 -16.52
CA LEU A 86 -6.27 14.81 -17.04
C LEU A 86 -5.78 15.39 -18.38
N PRO A 87 -4.46 15.56 -18.57
CA PRO A 87 -3.92 15.97 -19.86
C PRO A 87 -4.20 14.92 -20.94
N SER A 88 -4.29 15.33 -22.19
CA SER A 88 -4.54 14.42 -23.33
C SER A 88 -3.50 13.33 -23.49
N ASP A 89 -2.29 13.56 -22.99
CA ASP A 89 -1.16 12.63 -23.00
C ASP A 89 -0.89 12.01 -21.61
N TYR A 90 -1.91 11.93 -20.74
CA TYR A 90 -1.80 11.41 -19.38
C TYR A 90 -1.12 10.04 -19.29
N TRP A 91 -1.30 9.19 -20.29
CA TRP A 91 -0.65 7.90 -20.35
C TRP A 91 0.88 7.98 -20.24
N LYS A 92 1.52 9.07 -20.73
CA LYS A 92 2.97 9.30 -20.60
C LYS A 92 3.40 9.57 -19.16
N GLU A 93 2.49 10.07 -18.31
CA GLU A 93 2.77 10.26 -16.90
C GLU A 93 2.76 8.92 -16.14
N VAL A 94 1.97 7.95 -16.61
CA VAL A 94 1.80 6.63 -15.99
C VAL A 94 2.82 5.62 -16.52
N VAL A 95 3.05 5.61 -17.83
CA VAL A 95 4.00 4.67 -18.48
C VAL A 95 5.43 5.22 -18.38
N ARG A 96 6.00 5.17 -17.18
CA ARG A 96 7.40 5.54 -16.91
C ARG A 96 8.17 4.32 -16.43
N ALA A 97 9.47 4.28 -16.73
CA ALA A 97 10.31 3.13 -16.36
C ALA A 97 10.15 2.69 -14.89
N PRO A 98 10.15 3.59 -13.87
CA PRO A 98 9.95 3.16 -12.49
C PRO A 98 8.60 2.48 -12.24
N ILE A 99 7.52 2.99 -12.86
CA ILE A 99 6.18 2.41 -12.68
C ILE A 99 6.08 1.04 -13.36
N VAL A 100 6.65 0.92 -14.55
CA VAL A 100 6.71 -0.36 -15.28
C VAL A 100 7.51 -1.41 -14.50
N LEU A 101 8.65 -1.01 -13.92
CA LEU A 101 9.47 -1.90 -13.08
C LEU A 101 8.74 -2.33 -11.80
N ILE A 102 8.04 -1.41 -11.13
CA ILE A 102 7.23 -1.73 -9.95
C ILE A 102 6.10 -2.69 -10.33
N ALA A 103 5.39 -2.44 -11.45
CA ALA A 103 4.33 -3.32 -11.93
C ALA A 103 4.86 -4.72 -12.27
N ALA A 104 5.98 -4.80 -12.99
CA ALA A 104 6.63 -6.07 -13.32
C ALA A 104 7.10 -6.82 -12.05
N GLY A 105 7.69 -6.11 -11.08
CA GLY A 105 8.07 -6.67 -9.79
C GLY A 105 6.88 -7.19 -8.99
N SER A 106 5.77 -6.46 -8.98
CA SER A 106 4.53 -6.88 -8.30
C SER A 106 3.92 -8.12 -8.95
N ILE A 107 3.89 -8.18 -10.28
CA ILE A 107 3.44 -9.37 -11.04
C ILE A 107 4.38 -10.55 -10.75
N GLY A 108 5.68 -10.33 -10.76
CA GLY A 108 6.68 -11.34 -10.41
C GLY A 108 6.49 -11.88 -8.99
N ALA A 109 6.25 -11.00 -8.02
CA ALA A 109 5.96 -11.39 -6.64
C ALA A 109 4.66 -12.21 -6.52
N TYR A 110 3.62 -11.85 -7.29
CA TYR A 110 2.39 -12.64 -7.35
C TYR A 110 2.65 -14.08 -7.80
N PHE A 111 3.38 -14.28 -8.88
CA PHE A 111 3.73 -15.61 -9.36
C PHE A 111 4.72 -16.35 -8.44
N ALA A 112 5.57 -15.64 -7.72
CA ALA A 112 6.47 -16.22 -6.73
C ALA A 112 5.78 -16.63 -5.42
N HIS A 113 4.59 -16.09 -5.14
CA HIS A 113 3.88 -16.27 -3.87
C HIS A 113 3.66 -17.75 -3.46
N PRO A 114 3.22 -18.67 -4.33
CA PRO A 114 3.08 -20.09 -3.98
C PRO A 114 4.41 -20.74 -3.57
N TYR A 115 5.51 -20.37 -4.23
CA TYR A 115 6.84 -20.89 -3.91
C TYR A 115 7.36 -20.35 -2.57
N MET A 116 7.06 -19.11 -2.25
CA MET A 116 7.37 -18.51 -0.94
C MET A 116 6.60 -19.21 0.18
N GLN A 117 5.32 -19.53 -0.04
CA GLN A 117 4.50 -20.27 0.93
C GLN A 117 5.04 -21.70 1.14
N ALA A 118 5.40 -22.40 0.05
CA ALA A 118 6.00 -23.73 0.12
C ALA A 118 7.34 -23.70 0.86
N GLY A 119 8.20 -22.72 0.59
CA GLY A 119 9.46 -22.52 1.29
C GLY A 119 9.26 -22.24 2.78
N ALA A 120 8.29 -21.41 3.13
CA ALA A 120 7.96 -21.14 4.53
C ALA A 120 7.39 -22.38 5.27
N ALA A 121 6.62 -23.22 4.58
CA ALA A 121 6.14 -24.49 5.12
C ALA A 121 7.30 -25.47 5.37
N LEU A 122 8.22 -25.57 4.41
CA LEU A 122 9.41 -26.41 4.54
C LEU A 122 10.33 -25.93 5.70
N ALA A 123 10.55 -24.62 5.82
CA ALA A 123 11.34 -24.04 6.90
C ALA A 123 10.73 -24.35 8.28
N ARG A 124 9.39 -24.30 8.40
CA ARG A 124 8.69 -24.70 9.64
C ARG A 124 8.87 -26.18 9.94
N SER A 125 8.73 -27.06 8.95
CA SER A 125 8.87 -28.51 9.15
C SER A 125 10.31 -28.94 9.47
N SER A 126 11.30 -28.15 9.06
CA SER A 126 12.72 -28.41 9.35
C SER A 126 13.23 -27.73 10.65
N GLY A 127 12.34 -27.11 11.45
CA GLY A 127 12.71 -26.42 12.69
C GLY A 127 13.44 -25.07 12.47
N LEU A 128 13.59 -24.62 11.23
CA LEU A 128 14.22 -23.35 10.88
C LEU A 128 13.29 -22.14 10.97
N SER A 129 12.05 -22.33 11.49
CA SER A 129 11.13 -21.22 11.72
C SER A 129 11.58 -20.39 12.94
N PRO A 130 11.28 -19.07 13.00
CA PRO A 130 11.61 -18.25 14.15
C PRO A 130 11.05 -18.81 15.48
N GLY A 131 9.89 -19.47 15.47
CA GLY A 131 9.33 -20.17 16.63
C GLY A 131 10.16 -21.37 17.03
N GLY A 132 10.52 -22.25 16.10
CA GLY A 132 11.36 -23.42 16.39
C GLY A 132 12.76 -23.08 16.89
N ILE A 133 13.33 -21.95 16.43
CA ILE A 133 14.63 -21.45 16.95
C ILE A 133 14.47 -20.95 18.38
N LEU A 134 13.39 -20.24 18.70
CA LEU A 134 13.13 -19.77 20.07
C LEU A 134 12.83 -20.91 21.02
N ASP A 135 12.04 -21.91 20.60
CA ASP A 135 11.76 -23.10 21.39
C ASP A 135 13.05 -23.89 21.72
N GLY A 136 13.99 -24.00 20.77
CA GLY A 136 15.31 -24.59 20.99
C GLY A 136 16.12 -23.86 22.05
N ILE A 137 16.12 -22.51 22.02
CA ILE A 137 16.83 -21.69 23.00
C ILE A 137 16.24 -21.84 24.41
N PHE A 138 14.92 -21.89 24.54
CA PHE A 138 14.27 -22.03 25.84
C PHE A 138 14.39 -23.45 26.44
N LEU A 139 14.60 -24.48 25.62
CA LEU A 139 14.84 -25.84 26.09
C LEU A 139 16.28 -26.05 26.60
N GLU A 140 17.25 -25.25 26.15
CA GLU A 140 18.63 -25.30 26.64
C GLU A 140 18.87 -24.52 27.94
N ILE A 141 17.92 -23.71 28.38
CA ILE A 141 18.04 -22.86 29.60
C ILE A 141 17.41 -23.54 30.84
N ASN A 142 16.69 -24.65 30.70
CA ASN A 142 16.12 -25.47 31.79
C ASN A 142 16.90 -26.77 31.98
#